data_55d4d9d1d58f145dadde3c8ceb84e83f
#
_entry.id   55d4d9d1d58f145dadde3c8ceb84e83f
#
_cell.length_a   1.000
_cell.length_b   1.000
_cell.length_c   1.000
_cell.angle_alpha   90.00
_cell.angle_beta   90.00
_cell.angle_gamma   90.00
#
_symmetry.space_group_name_H-M   'P 1'
#
loop_
_entity.id
_entity.type
_entity.pdbx_description
1 polymer ?
#
loop_
_entity_poly.entity_id
_entity_poly.type
_entity_poly.pdbx_seq_one_letter_code
_entity_poly.pdbx_strand_id
1 'polypeptide(L)'
;MTFYDKNGYAVCYTMDNIHLYSFYGYPLAYFHADKVWSYNGCCLGWLHNNWIIDVNGYYVFFSEYAMGGMLKPLRHLKPLKSLRRLRPLKSLRHFAPLKPWVKSQWSSLSFEEFFGIC
;
A
#
# COMPACT_ATOMS: atom_id res chain seq x y z
N MET A 1 1.85 -4.88 -10.61
CA MET A 1 0.57 -4.63 -9.90
C MET A 1 0.51 -3.18 -9.47
N THR A 2 -0.56 -2.51 -9.80
CA THR A 2 -0.78 -1.09 -9.49
C THR A 2 -1.84 -0.96 -8.40
N PHE A 3 -1.63 -0.04 -7.47
CA PHE A 3 -2.58 0.27 -6.41
C PHE A 3 -3.22 1.64 -6.64
N TYR A 4 -4.52 1.71 -6.37
CA TYR A 4 -5.39 2.87 -6.60
C TYR A 4 -6.00 3.31 -5.28
N ASP A 5 -6.20 4.61 -5.12
CA ASP A 5 -6.87 5.16 -3.95
C ASP A 5 -8.40 5.07 -4.09
N LYS A 6 -9.12 5.55 -3.07
CA LYS A 6 -10.59 5.51 -3.02
C LYS A 6 -11.27 6.35 -4.11
N ASN A 7 -10.52 7.20 -4.80
CA ASN A 7 -11.02 8.01 -5.92
C ASN A 7 -10.62 7.42 -7.28
N GLY A 8 -9.93 6.27 -7.29
CA GLY A 8 -9.52 5.58 -8.51
C GLY A 8 -8.22 6.09 -9.12
N TYR A 9 -7.45 6.91 -8.41
CA TYR A 9 -6.16 7.38 -8.89
C TYR A 9 -5.06 6.38 -8.55
N ALA A 10 -4.23 6.06 -9.55
CA ALA A 10 -3.06 5.22 -9.34
C ALA A 10 -2.04 5.95 -8.48
N VAL A 11 -1.66 5.37 -7.35
CA VAL A 11 -0.80 6.03 -6.35
C VAL A 11 0.55 5.36 -6.19
N CYS A 12 0.63 4.04 -6.39
CA CYS A 12 1.88 3.30 -6.28
C CYS A 12 1.78 1.98 -7.06
N TYR A 13 2.93 1.34 -7.24
CA TYR A 13 2.99 0.09 -7.97
C TYR A 13 4.14 -0.80 -7.46
N THR A 14 4.09 -2.07 -7.80
CA THR A 14 5.19 -3.01 -7.61
C THR A 14 5.43 -3.78 -8.91
N MET A 15 6.71 -4.04 -9.22
CA MET A 15 7.12 -4.83 -10.38
C MET A 15 7.52 -6.25 -9.98
N ASP A 16 7.91 -6.47 -8.73
CA ASP A 16 8.41 -7.74 -8.22
C ASP A 16 7.50 -8.37 -7.17
N ASN A 17 6.34 -7.77 -6.93
CA ASN A 17 5.39 -8.15 -5.87
C ASN A 17 5.97 -8.05 -4.45
N ILE A 18 7.03 -7.29 -4.28
CA ILE A 18 7.69 -7.07 -2.99
C ILE A 18 7.81 -5.58 -2.71
N HIS A 19 8.41 -4.81 -3.63
CA HIS A 19 8.77 -3.41 -3.38
C HIS A 19 7.77 -2.48 -4.03
N LEU A 20 7.26 -1.54 -3.24
CA LEU A 20 6.31 -0.51 -3.68
C LEU A 20 7.04 0.79 -4.00
N TYR A 21 6.70 1.38 -5.14
CA TYR A 21 7.23 2.67 -5.60
C TYR A 21 6.09 3.62 -5.93
N SER A 22 6.30 4.91 -5.67
CA SER A 22 5.44 5.94 -6.24
C SER A 22 5.68 6.05 -7.75
N PHE A 23 4.76 6.69 -8.47
CA PHE A 23 4.95 6.93 -9.90
C PHE A 23 6.06 7.96 -10.18
N TYR A 24 6.51 8.70 -9.17
CA TYR A 24 7.69 9.55 -9.24
C TYR A 24 9.00 8.79 -9.00
N GLY A 25 8.93 7.48 -8.76
CA GLY A 25 10.11 6.63 -8.58
C GLY A 25 10.63 6.53 -7.16
N TYR A 26 9.91 7.05 -6.17
CA TYR A 26 10.32 6.96 -4.77
C TYR A 26 9.98 5.59 -4.19
N PRO A 27 10.96 4.89 -3.57
CA PRO A 27 10.66 3.69 -2.80
C PRO A 27 9.80 4.05 -1.59
N LEU A 28 8.66 3.37 -1.42
CA LEU A 28 7.69 3.71 -0.38
C LEU A 28 7.71 2.71 0.77
N ALA A 29 7.67 1.43 0.44
CA ALA A 29 7.50 0.35 1.40
C ALA A 29 7.76 -0.98 0.70
N TYR A 30 7.66 -2.07 1.45
CA TYR A 30 7.78 -3.41 0.88
C TYR A 30 6.84 -4.38 1.60
N PHE A 31 6.49 -5.46 0.91
CA PHE A 31 5.69 -6.54 1.46
C PHE A 31 6.58 -7.60 2.10
N HIS A 32 6.18 -8.08 3.26
CA HIS A 32 6.79 -9.24 3.91
C HIS A 32 5.74 -9.93 4.79
N ALA A 33 5.53 -11.23 4.58
CA ALA A 33 4.55 -12.03 5.32
C ALA A 33 3.16 -11.37 5.33
N ASP A 34 2.68 -10.96 4.15
CA ASP A 34 1.39 -10.30 3.93
C ASP A 34 1.23 -8.97 4.67
N LYS A 35 2.31 -8.38 5.15
CA LYS A 35 2.32 -7.07 5.79
C LYS A 35 3.05 -6.07 4.94
N VAL A 36 2.67 -4.80 5.10
CA VAL A 36 3.32 -3.67 4.46
C VAL A 36 4.25 -3.03 5.47
N TRP A 37 5.52 -2.94 5.14
CA TRP A 37 6.57 -2.44 6.03
C TRP A 37 7.23 -1.19 5.45
N SER A 38 7.41 -0.19 6.30
CA SER A 38 8.27 0.94 5.94
C SER A 38 9.74 0.52 6.02
N TYR A 39 10.61 1.26 5.35
CA TYR A 39 12.05 1.01 5.44
C TYR A 39 12.61 1.31 6.83
N ASN A 40 11.88 2.06 7.66
CA ASN A 40 12.22 2.33 9.06
C ASN A 40 11.79 1.22 10.03
N GLY A 41 11.15 0.16 9.52
CA GLY A 41 10.79 -1.00 10.33
C GLY A 41 9.38 -0.95 10.93
N CYS A 42 8.55 0.01 10.54
CA CYS A 42 7.17 0.09 11.02
C CYS A 42 6.22 -0.72 10.15
N CYS A 43 5.31 -1.45 10.76
CA CYS A 43 4.20 -2.10 10.04
C CYS A 43 3.15 -1.05 9.72
N LEU A 44 2.89 -0.84 8.42
CA LEU A 44 1.92 0.15 7.95
C LEU A 44 0.52 -0.45 7.79
N GLY A 45 0.44 -1.74 7.54
CA GLY A 45 -0.82 -2.40 7.27
C GLY A 45 -0.61 -3.80 6.71
N TRP A 46 -1.62 -4.32 6.02
CA TRP A 46 -1.62 -5.67 5.45
C TRP A 46 -2.01 -5.65 3.99
N LEU A 47 -1.46 -6.62 3.25
CA LEU A 47 -1.97 -7.01 1.94
C LEU A 47 -3.05 -8.05 2.17
N HIS A 48 -4.30 -7.73 1.82
CA HIS A 48 -5.47 -8.56 2.07
C HIS A 48 -6.30 -8.68 0.78
N ASN A 49 -6.33 -9.87 0.19
CA ASN A 49 -7.03 -10.12 -1.09
C ASN A 49 -6.67 -9.09 -2.19
N ASN A 50 -5.39 -8.72 -2.25
CA ASN A 50 -4.86 -7.69 -3.16
C ASN A 50 -5.40 -6.28 -2.93
N TRP A 51 -5.92 -6.04 -1.73
CA TRP A 51 -6.12 -4.72 -1.15
C TRP A 51 -4.99 -4.44 -0.16
N ILE A 52 -4.71 -3.16 0.07
CA ILE A 52 -3.94 -2.73 1.24
C ILE A 52 -4.91 -2.19 2.26
N ILE A 53 -4.86 -2.76 3.46
CA ILE A 53 -5.64 -2.30 4.61
C ILE A 53 -4.69 -1.69 5.64
N ASP A 54 -5.19 -0.74 6.43
CA ASP A 54 -4.41 -0.13 7.51
C ASP A 54 -4.38 -1.00 8.76
N VAL A 55 -3.67 -0.54 9.79
CA VAL A 55 -3.52 -1.29 11.05
C VAL A 55 -4.83 -1.43 11.83
N ASN A 56 -5.86 -0.68 11.46
CA ASN A 56 -7.18 -0.76 12.06
C ASN A 56 -8.18 -1.58 11.23
N GLY A 57 -7.75 -2.09 10.08
CA GLY A 57 -8.56 -2.94 9.23
C GLY A 57 -9.38 -2.19 8.17
N TYR A 58 -9.15 -0.90 7.98
CA TYR A 58 -9.83 -0.11 6.94
C TYR A 58 -9.11 -0.22 5.61
N TYR A 59 -9.88 -0.19 4.52
CA TYR A 59 -9.32 -0.28 3.17
C TYR A 59 -8.68 1.04 2.76
N VAL A 60 -7.42 0.99 2.33
CA VAL A 60 -6.66 2.18 1.90
C VAL A 60 -6.52 2.21 0.39
N PHE A 61 -6.04 1.13 -0.21
CA PHE A 61 -5.80 1.03 -1.65
C PHE A 61 -6.30 -0.31 -2.19
N PHE A 62 -6.70 -0.29 -3.46
CA PHE A 62 -7.03 -1.52 -4.17
C PHE A 62 -6.14 -1.68 -5.40
N SER A 63 -5.79 -2.93 -5.73
CA SER A 63 -5.09 -3.22 -6.97
C SER A 63 -6.09 -3.65 -8.06
N GLU A 64 -5.60 -3.76 -9.29
CA GLU A 64 -6.38 -4.33 -10.38
C GLU A 64 -6.80 -5.79 -10.12
N TYR A 65 -6.15 -6.45 -9.16
CA TYR A 65 -6.45 -7.84 -8.77
C TYR A 65 -7.23 -7.94 -7.45
N ALA A 66 -7.64 -6.81 -6.88
CA ALA A 66 -8.34 -6.81 -5.60
C ALA A 66 -9.68 -7.54 -5.70
N MET A 67 -9.92 -8.44 -4.73
CA MET A 67 -11.15 -9.25 -4.67
C MET A 67 -11.96 -8.90 -3.43
N GLY A 68 -13.29 -8.90 -3.59
CA GLY A 68 -14.20 -8.58 -2.49
C GLY A 68 -14.02 -7.15 -2.00
N GLY A 69 -14.36 -6.94 -0.74
CA GLY A 69 -14.15 -5.63 -0.08
C GLY A 69 -15.15 -4.58 -0.50
N MET A 70 -14.66 -3.34 -0.55
CA MET A 70 -15.48 -2.19 -0.88
C MET A 70 -15.82 -2.13 -2.37
N LEU A 71 -16.87 -1.40 -2.72
CA LEU A 71 -17.15 -1.06 -4.10
C LEU A 71 -16.02 -0.20 -4.64
N LYS A 72 -15.41 -0.66 -5.74
CA LYS A 72 -14.26 0.02 -6.32
C LYS A 72 -14.71 1.10 -7.28
N PRO A 73 -14.14 2.31 -7.23
CA PRO A 73 -14.40 3.34 -8.23
C PRO A 73 -13.80 2.96 -9.57
N LEU A 74 -14.21 3.66 -10.63
CA LEU A 74 -13.54 3.58 -11.92
C LEU A 74 -12.09 4.05 -11.76
N ARG A 75 -11.19 3.33 -12.41
CA ARG A 75 -9.77 3.66 -12.38
C ARG A 75 -9.47 4.71 -13.44
N HIS A 76 -8.74 5.75 -13.04
CA HIS A 76 -8.19 6.74 -13.96
C HIS A 76 -6.98 6.16 -14.70
N LEU A 77 -6.57 6.82 -15.78
CA LEU A 77 -5.36 6.44 -16.48
C LEU A 77 -4.15 6.54 -15.54
N LYS A 78 -3.26 5.56 -15.66
CA LYS A 78 -2.01 5.55 -14.88
C LYS A 78 -1.10 6.68 -15.35
N PRO A 79 -0.44 7.40 -14.44
CA PRO A 79 0.63 8.30 -14.84
C PRO A 79 1.82 7.52 -15.40
N LEU A 80 2.68 8.20 -16.15
CA LEU A 80 3.94 7.62 -16.58
C LEU A 80 4.84 7.40 -15.37
N LYS A 81 5.56 6.28 -15.38
CA LYS A 81 6.50 5.95 -14.31
C LYS A 81 7.81 6.70 -14.53
N SER A 82 8.24 7.42 -13.51
CA SER A 82 9.58 8.00 -13.48
C SER A 82 10.61 6.92 -13.15
N LEU A 83 11.87 7.20 -13.45
CA LEU A 83 12.98 6.32 -13.11
C LEU A 83 12.99 6.06 -11.60
N ARG A 84 13.09 4.80 -11.22
CA ARG A 84 13.09 4.39 -9.82
C ARG A 84 14.42 4.75 -9.16
N ARG A 85 14.33 5.30 -7.95
CA ARG A 85 15.49 5.59 -7.12
C ARG A 85 15.94 4.32 -6.41
N LEU A 86 17.17 4.34 -5.89
CA LEU A 86 17.69 3.25 -5.07
C LEU A 86 16.85 3.09 -3.80
N ARG A 87 16.61 1.85 -3.44
CA ARG A 87 15.90 1.54 -2.20
C ARG A 87 16.81 1.80 -1.00
N PRO A 88 16.25 2.38 0.09
CA PRO A 88 16.97 2.44 1.35
C PRO A 88 17.28 1.05 1.88
N LEU A 89 18.23 0.95 2.79
CA LEU A 89 18.43 -0.27 3.56
C LEU A 89 17.21 -0.49 4.45
N LYS A 90 16.78 -1.75 4.54
CA LYS A 90 15.67 -2.13 5.40
C LYS A 90 16.15 -2.17 6.84
N SER A 91 15.56 -1.35 7.71
CA SER A 91 15.78 -1.43 9.14
C SER A 91 15.16 -2.70 9.71
N LEU A 92 15.61 -3.10 10.89
CA LEU A 92 15.01 -4.21 11.61
C LEU A 92 13.51 -3.93 11.81
N ARG A 93 12.68 -4.90 11.44
CA ARG A 93 11.23 -4.75 11.60
C ARG A 93 10.86 -4.79 13.07
N HIS A 94 10.01 -3.85 13.47
CA HIS A 94 9.41 -3.83 14.79
C HIS A 94 8.35 -4.94 14.89
N PHE A 95 7.82 -5.19 16.10
CA PHE A 95 6.71 -6.10 16.25
C PHE A 95 5.50 -5.58 15.50
N ALA A 96 4.90 -6.44 14.67
CA ALA A 96 3.66 -6.11 14.01
C ALA A 96 2.50 -6.20 15.00
N PRO A 97 1.50 -5.34 14.89
CA PRO A 97 0.26 -5.54 15.62
C PRO A 97 -0.45 -6.81 15.15
N LEU A 98 -1.38 -7.31 15.93
CA LEU A 98 -2.24 -8.40 15.48
C LEU A 98 -3.08 -7.91 14.30
N LYS A 99 -3.30 -8.80 13.32
CA LYS A 99 -4.14 -8.45 12.17
C LYS A 99 -5.55 -8.14 12.67
N PRO A 100 -6.08 -6.94 12.36
CA PRO A 100 -7.41 -6.55 12.80
C PRO A 100 -8.49 -7.28 12.00
N TRP A 101 -9.73 -7.25 12.49
CA TRP A 101 -10.89 -7.54 11.66
C TRP A 101 -10.97 -6.53 10.53
N VAL A 102 -11.19 -7.01 9.32
CA VAL A 102 -11.34 -6.14 8.16
C VAL A 102 -12.73 -5.51 8.19
N LYS A 103 -12.78 -4.19 8.06
CA LYS A 103 -14.01 -3.41 8.14
C LYS A 103 -14.42 -2.94 6.76
N SER A 104 -15.72 -3.01 6.47
CA SER A 104 -16.27 -2.58 5.16
C SER A 104 -16.37 -1.05 5.08
N GLN A 105 -15.24 -0.38 5.27
CA GLN A 105 -15.12 1.07 5.23
C GLN A 105 -13.76 1.46 4.66
N TRP A 106 -13.71 2.60 3.97
CA TRP A 106 -12.47 3.20 3.53
C TRP A 106 -11.73 3.80 4.74
N SER A 107 -10.40 3.68 4.70
CA SER A 107 -9.54 4.37 5.67
C SER A 107 -9.66 5.89 5.49
N SER A 108 -9.53 6.63 6.59
CA SER A 108 -9.42 8.08 6.56
C SER A 108 -8.02 8.56 6.16
N LEU A 109 -7.05 7.65 6.07
CA LEU A 109 -5.68 8.01 5.75
C LEU A 109 -5.54 8.33 4.26
N SER A 110 -4.87 9.43 3.94
CA SER A 110 -4.43 9.73 2.59
C SER A 110 -3.21 8.86 2.23
N PHE A 111 -2.81 8.90 0.96
CA PHE A 111 -1.58 8.25 0.51
C PHE A 111 -0.37 8.71 1.35
N GLU A 112 -0.22 10.01 1.53
CA GLU A 112 0.89 10.60 2.27
C GLU A 112 0.84 10.21 3.75
N GLU A 113 -0.34 10.20 4.35
CA GLU A 113 -0.51 9.81 5.74
C GLU A 113 -0.21 8.33 5.95
N PHE A 114 -0.66 7.47 5.04
CA PHE A 114 -0.42 6.03 5.17
C PHE A 114 1.08 5.70 5.11
N PHE A 115 1.79 6.20 4.11
CA PHE A 115 3.23 5.95 3.97
C PHE A 115 4.08 6.79 4.93
N GLY A 116 3.50 7.78 5.57
CA GLY A 116 4.16 8.65 6.53
C GLY A 116 3.95 8.27 7.99
N ILE A 117 3.36 7.11 8.28
CA ILE A 117 3.08 6.66 9.65
C ILE A 117 4.34 6.57 10.50
N CYS A 118 5.48 6.36 9.88
CA CYS A 118 6.70 6.09 10.62
C CYS A 118 7.81 7.09 10.30
#